data_ee9799e3990eb010e78814c85307b9a5
#
_entry.id   ee9799e3990eb010e78814c85307b9a5
#
_cell.length_a   1.000
_cell.length_b   1.000
_cell.length_c   1.000
_cell.angle_alpha   90.00
_cell.angle_beta   90.00
_cell.angle_gamma   90.00
#
_symmetry.space_group_name_H-M   'P 1'
#
loop_
_entity.id
_entity.type
_entity.pdbx_description
1 polymer ?
#
loop_
_entity_poly.entity_id
_entity_poly.type
_entity_poly.pdbx_seq_one_letter_code
_entity_poly.pdbx_strand_id
1 'polypeptide(L)'
;MTRFLKKIHLYAYFTAVLFFFLLGYPFLFYYARTPQKYYRKLVLFRRWISLAGIYVVGIRIHVEYETPIDWSQNYVLCANHTSILDITVLNYLCKSPFSFMGKIELLKNPITRIFFQTIDIPVKRDSKISAFKAYKRALELLQKEKSLAIFPEGKIDDDYPPMLHPFKSGAFRIASENRTTILPVVIQDAWQILWDDGKTYGSKPGIIHVKVLAPISSDAERDKASPSLEAEVYHKMKKAWNIYNK
;
A
#
# COMPACT_ATOMS: atom_id res chain seq x y z
N MET A 1 -19.48 5.55 -18.88
CA MET A 1 -20.39 5.35 -17.73
C MET A 1 -20.79 6.70 -17.18
N THR A 2 -22.09 6.97 -16.99
CA THR A 2 -22.56 8.25 -16.44
C THR A 2 -22.11 8.48 -14.99
N ARG A 3 -22.12 9.74 -14.53
CA ARG A 3 -21.72 10.08 -13.14
C ARG A 3 -22.60 9.36 -12.10
N PHE A 4 -23.88 9.18 -12.42
CA PHE A 4 -24.83 8.45 -11.56
C PHE A 4 -24.43 6.97 -11.40
N LEU A 5 -24.17 6.26 -12.49
CA LEU A 5 -23.74 4.87 -12.47
C LEU A 5 -22.39 4.68 -11.76
N LYS A 6 -21.46 5.64 -11.89
CA LYS A 6 -20.19 5.62 -11.15
C LYS A 6 -20.38 5.73 -9.64
N LYS A 7 -21.36 6.51 -9.17
CA LYS A 7 -21.72 6.58 -7.75
C LYS A 7 -22.35 5.29 -7.24
N ILE A 8 -23.27 4.69 -8.02
CA ILE A 8 -23.86 3.38 -7.68
C ILE A 8 -22.76 2.33 -7.54
N HIS A 9 -21.83 2.28 -8.49
CA HIS A 9 -20.70 1.34 -8.46
C HIS A 9 -19.82 1.57 -7.23
N LEU A 10 -19.56 2.81 -6.84
CA LEU A 10 -18.80 3.15 -5.63
C LEU A 10 -19.49 2.61 -4.37
N TYR A 11 -20.81 2.82 -4.24
CA TYR A 11 -21.56 2.28 -3.11
C TYR A 11 -21.58 0.75 -3.11
N ALA A 12 -21.71 0.12 -4.28
CA ALA A 12 -21.60 -1.34 -4.42
C ALA A 12 -20.22 -1.84 -3.93
N TYR A 13 -19.13 -1.14 -4.29
CA TYR A 13 -17.79 -1.46 -3.80
C TYR A 13 -17.69 -1.37 -2.27
N PHE A 14 -18.14 -0.26 -1.66
CA PHE A 14 -18.09 -0.12 -0.21
C PHE A 14 -18.98 -1.13 0.51
N THR A 15 -20.15 -1.42 -0.04
CA THR A 15 -21.07 -2.45 0.49
C THR A 15 -20.43 -3.84 0.41
N ALA A 16 -19.75 -4.17 -0.69
CA ALA A 16 -19.06 -5.43 -0.83
C ALA A 16 -17.92 -5.56 0.20
N VAL A 17 -17.09 -4.52 0.36
CA VAL A 17 -16.01 -4.52 1.36
C VAL A 17 -16.58 -4.68 2.77
N LEU A 18 -17.65 -3.95 3.10
CA LEU A 18 -18.32 -4.07 4.40
C LEU A 18 -18.90 -5.47 4.62
N PHE A 19 -19.56 -6.03 3.62
CA PHE A 19 -20.11 -7.39 3.69
C PHE A 19 -19.04 -8.43 4.00
N PHE A 20 -17.93 -8.45 3.24
CA PHE A 20 -16.84 -9.40 3.49
C PHE A 20 -16.13 -9.13 4.82
N PHE A 21 -16.04 -7.87 5.24
CA PHE A 21 -15.52 -7.53 6.55
C PHE A 21 -16.39 -8.12 7.68
N LEU A 22 -17.71 -7.92 7.62
CA LEU A 22 -18.63 -8.46 8.62
C LEU A 22 -18.64 -9.99 8.65
N LEU A 23 -18.57 -10.63 7.48
CA LEU A 23 -18.45 -12.08 7.37
C LEU A 23 -17.16 -12.62 8.01
N GLY A 24 -16.04 -11.90 7.83
CA GLY A 24 -14.75 -12.24 8.43
C GLY A 24 -14.57 -11.77 9.88
N TYR A 25 -15.43 -10.89 10.39
CA TYR A 25 -15.25 -10.19 11.66
C TYR A 25 -15.11 -11.11 12.88
N PRO A 26 -15.90 -12.20 13.05
CA PRO A 26 -15.73 -13.11 14.18
C PRO A 26 -14.31 -13.69 14.26
N PHE A 27 -13.74 -14.09 13.12
CA PHE A 27 -12.37 -14.61 13.02
C PHE A 27 -11.35 -13.52 13.29
N LEU A 28 -11.53 -12.33 12.70
CA LEU A 28 -10.65 -11.18 12.94
C LEU A 28 -10.63 -10.80 14.42
N PHE A 29 -11.78 -10.76 15.07
CA PHE A 29 -11.89 -10.47 16.50
C PHE A 29 -11.15 -11.51 17.35
N TYR A 30 -11.27 -12.79 17.02
CA TYR A 30 -10.55 -13.86 17.71
C TYR A 30 -9.02 -13.73 17.52
N TYR A 31 -8.55 -13.51 16.27
CA TYR A 31 -7.13 -13.39 15.97
C TYR A 31 -6.50 -12.10 16.52
N ALA A 32 -7.27 -11.03 16.62
CA ALA A 32 -6.81 -9.76 17.15
C ALA A 32 -6.47 -9.80 18.64
N ARG A 33 -6.94 -10.82 19.41
CA ARG A 33 -6.60 -10.98 20.84
C ARG A 33 -5.13 -11.34 21.05
N THR A 34 -4.51 -12.05 20.11
CA THR A 34 -3.09 -12.44 20.16
C THR A 34 -2.44 -12.22 18.78
N PRO A 35 -2.25 -10.96 18.37
CA PRO A 35 -1.86 -10.62 17.00
C PRO A 35 -0.47 -11.14 16.62
N GLN A 36 0.43 -11.33 17.57
CA GLN A 36 1.76 -11.90 17.31
C GLN A 36 1.65 -13.35 16.83
N LYS A 37 0.79 -14.15 17.48
CA LYS A 37 0.52 -15.56 17.12
C LYS A 37 -0.19 -15.68 15.78
N TYR A 38 -1.16 -14.81 15.52
CA TYR A 38 -2.05 -14.90 14.37
C TYR A 38 -1.76 -13.85 13.28
N TYR A 39 -0.54 -13.29 13.26
CA TYR A 39 -0.15 -12.24 12.33
C TYR A 39 -0.46 -12.61 10.86
N ARG A 40 -0.01 -13.79 10.40
CA ARG A 40 -0.29 -14.28 9.04
C ARG A 40 -1.79 -14.41 8.75
N LYS A 41 -2.58 -14.85 9.72
CA LYS A 41 -4.04 -14.95 9.57
C LYS A 41 -4.69 -13.58 9.39
N LEU A 42 -4.29 -12.59 10.18
CA LEU A 42 -4.77 -11.21 10.05
C LEU A 42 -4.43 -10.62 8.67
N VAL A 43 -3.20 -10.82 8.18
CA VAL A 43 -2.79 -10.40 6.84
C VAL A 43 -3.62 -11.09 5.76
N LEU A 44 -3.86 -12.40 5.87
CA LEU A 44 -4.68 -13.17 4.91
C LEU A 44 -6.14 -12.70 4.90
N PHE A 45 -6.75 -12.40 6.06
CA PHE A 45 -8.11 -11.85 6.12
C PHE A 45 -8.19 -10.45 5.51
N ARG A 46 -7.21 -9.56 5.80
CA ARG A 46 -7.12 -8.25 5.15
C ARG A 46 -7.05 -8.39 3.62
N ARG A 47 -6.20 -9.30 3.13
CA ARG A 47 -6.08 -9.61 1.69
C ARG A 47 -7.40 -10.13 1.12
N TRP A 48 -8.02 -11.12 1.77
CA TRP A 48 -9.27 -11.70 1.32
C TRP A 48 -10.40 -10.67 1.24
N ILE A 49 -10.61 -9.85 2.28
CA ILE A 49 -11.64 -8.81 2.30
C ILE A 49 -11.43 -7.82 1.16
N SER A 50 -10.19 -7.33 0.98
CA SER A 50 -9.89 -6.33 -0.04
C SER A 50 -10.06 -6.88 -1.47
N LEU A 51 -9.61 -8.11 -1.74
CA LEU A 51 -9.72 -8.72 -3.07
C LEU A 51 -11.16 -9.14 -3.39
N ALA A 52 -11.88 -9.75 -2.45
CA ALA A 52 -13.28 -10.08 -2.64
C ALA A 52 -14.11 -8.82 -2.94
N GLY A 53 -13.84 -7.73 -2.20
CA GLY A 53 -14.51 -6.45 -2.40
C GLY A 53 -14.37 -5.89 -3.81
N ILE A 54 -13.17 -5.94 -4.41
CA ILE A 54 -12.97 -5.45 -5.78
C ILE A 54 -13.50 -6.43 -6.85
N TYR A 55 -13.35 -7.73 -6.63
CA TYR A 55 -13.71 -8.73 -7.65
C TYR A 55 -15.20 -8.80 -7.92
N VAL A 56 -16.06 -8.69 -6.90
CA VAL A 56 -17.51 -8.73 -7.07
C VAL A 56 -18.05 -7.50 -7.82
N VAL A 57 -17.34 -6.39 -7.80
CA VAL A 57 -17.69 -5.17 -8.55
C VAL A 57 -16.96 -5.04 -9.89
N GLY A 58 -16.32 -6.11 -10.37
CA GLY A 58 -15.72 -6.15 -11.70
C GLY A 58 -14.38 -5.42 -11.83
N ILE A 59 -13.68 -5.13 -10.70
CA ILE A 59 -12.32 -4.59 -10.74
C ILE A 59 -11.33 -5.76 -10.71
N ARG A 60 -10.31 -5.71 -11.55
CA ARG A 60 -9.25 -6.71 -11.67
C ARG A 60 -7.88 -6.03 -11.55
N ILE A 61 -6.83 -6.82 -11.30
CA ILE A 61 -5.45 -6.34 -11.20
C ILE A 61 -4.62 -7.12 -12.22
N HIS A 62 -3.90 -6.39 -13.07
CA HIS A 62 -2.90 -6.93 -14.00
C HIS A 62 -1.52 -6.45 -13.56
N VAL A 63 -0.57 -7.37 -13.43
CA VAL A 63 0.77 -7.05 -12.91
C VAL A 63 1.84 -7.47 -13.91
N GLU A 64 2.69 -6.51 -14.23
CA GLU A 64 3.92 -6.73 -14.97
C GLU A 64 5.12 -6.64 -14.03
N TYR A 65 6.01 -7.60 -14.11
CA TYR A 65 7.25 -7.65 -13.34
C TYR A 65 8.44 -7.36 -14.24
N GLU A 66 9.29 -6.41 -13.85
CA GLU A 66 10.53 -6.12 -14.58
C GLU A 66 11.55 -7.25 -14.38
N THR A 67 11.54 -7.88 -13.20
CA THR A 67 12.35 -9.06 -12.87
C THR A 67 11.53 -9.99 -11.96
N PRO A 68 11.81 -11.31 -11.93
CA PRO A 68 11.21 -12.21 -10.95
C PRO A 68 11.48 -11.73 -9.50
N ILE A 69 10.46 -11.80 -8.64
CA ILE A 69 10.57 -11.38 -7.23
C ILE A 69 10.66 -12.61 -6.33
N ASP A 70 11.70 -12.66 -5.53
CA ASP A 70 11.88 -13.68 -4.49
C ASP A 70 11.09 -13.30 -3.23
N TRP A 71 9.88 -13.85 -3.10
CA TRP A 71 9.00 -13.60 -1.95
C TRP A 71 9.40 -14.36 -0.67
N SER A 72 10.51 -15.11 -0.68
CA SER A 72 11.10 -15.65 0.55
C SER A 72 11.78 -14.56 1.38
N GLN A 73 12.17 -13.46 0.73
CA GLN A 73 12.78 -12.28 1.36
C GLN A 73 11.71 -11.28 1.81
N ASN A 74 12.10 -10.40 2.72
CA ASN A 74 11.29 -9.24 3.11
C ASN A 74 11.73 -7.98 2.35
N TYR A 75 10.77 -7.10 2.10
CA TYR A 75 10.95 -5.87 1.33
C TYR A 75 10.33 -4.67 2.03
N VAL A 76 10.89 -3.49 1.74
CA VAL A 76 10.16 -2.23 1.88
C VAL A 76 9.50 -1.95 0.52
N LEU A 77 8.19 -2.24 0.42
CA LEU A 77 7.40 -1.95 -0.78
C LEU A 77 7.11 -0.45 -0.81
N CYS A 78 7.65 0.24 -1.80
CA CYS A 78 7.41 1.66 -2.07
C CYS A 78 6.48 1.79 -3.27
N ALA A 79 5.24 2.25 -3.05
CA ALA A 79 4.25 2.46 -4.12
C ALA A 79 3.82 3.92 -4.21
N ASN A 80 3.44 4.39 -5.40
CA ASN A 80 2.71 5.65 -5.55
C ASN A 80 1.29 5.53 -5.00
N HIS A 81 0.64 6.67 -4.71
CA HIS A 81 -0.65 6.68 -4.02
C HIS A 81 -1.65 7.65 -4.63
N THR A 82 -2.59 7.12 -5.39
CA THR A 82 -3.60 7.89 -6.14
C THR A 82 -5.04 7.45 -5.86
N SER A 83 -5.19 6.32 -5.13
CA SER A 83 -6.48 5.69 -4.87
C SER A 83 -6.45 4.86 -3.59
N ILE A 84 -7.60 4.73 -2.92
CA ILE A 84 -7.75 3.72 -1.86
C ILE A 84 -7.59 2.29 -2.39
N LEU A 85 -7.74 2.07 -3.70
CA LEU A 85 -7.50 0.76 -4.33
C LEU A 85 -6.03 0.34 -4.29
N ASP A 86 -5.09 1.29 -4.11
CA ASP A 86 -3.66 1.01 -4.02
C ASP A 86 -3.33 0.08 -2.84
N ILE A 87 -4.11 0.21 -1.74
CA ILE A 87 -4.04 -0.73 -0.60
C ILE A 87 -4.37 -2.16 -1.04
N THR A 88 -5.40 -2.31 -1.87
CA THR A 88 -5.81 -3.63 -2.40
C THR A 88 -4.77 -4.19 -3.36
N VAL A 89 -4.15 -3.34 -4.19
CA VAL A 89 -3.05 -3.73 -5.08
C VAL A 89 -1.89 -4.30 -4.27
N LEU A 90 -1.45 -3.64 -3.21
CA LEU A 90 -0.36 -4.15 -2.36
C LEU A 90 -0.75 -5.42 -1.59
N ASN A 91 -2.02 -5.56 -1.18
CA ASN A 91 -2.54 -6.82 -0.64
C ASN A 91 -2.53 -7.96 -1.67
N TYR A 92 -2.73 -7.67 -2.95
CA TYR A 92 -2.63 -8.65 -4.04
C TYR A 92 -1.19 -9.09 -4.30
N LEU A 93 -0.28 -8.11 -4.38
CA LEU A 93 1.13 -8.32 -4.74
C LEU A 93 1.93 -9.05 -3.67
N CYS A 94 1.89 -8.56 -2.43
CA CYS A 94 2.80 -9.03 -1.39
C CYS A 94 2.42 -10.44 -0.93
N LYS A 95 3.29 -11.42 -1.20
CA LYS A 95 3.06 -12.82 -0.83
C LYS A 95 3.60 -13.15 0.57
N SER A 96 4.59 -12.40 1.05
CA SER A 96 5.09 -12.52 2.42
C SER A 96 4.20 -11.78 3.43
N PRO A 97 4.28 -12.09 4.73
CA PRO A 97 3.59 -11.32 5.77
C PRO A 97 4.09 -9.88 5.81
N PHE A 98 3.17 -8.91 5.81
CA PHE A 98 3.55 -7.49 5.75
C PHE A 98 2.60 -6.58 6.53
N SER A 99 3.13 -5.41 6.92
CA SER A 99 2.40 -4.31 7.54
C SER A 99 2.31 -3.11 6.62
N PHE A 100 1.22 -2.35 6.71
CA PHE A 100 1.18 -0.99 6.18
C PHE A 100 1.64 0.03 7.21
N MET A 101 2.30 1.10 6.75
CA MET A 101 2.46 2.31 7.52
C MET A 101 1.47 3.35 6.98
N GLY A 102 0.53 3.81 7.81
CA GLY A 102 -0.54 4.70 7.38
C GLY A 102 -0.91 5.76 8.41
N LYS A 103 -1.76 6.72 8.01
CA LYS A 103 -2.19 7.83 8.87
C LYS A 103 -3.00 7.34 10.08
N ILE A 104 -2.82 7.99 11.23
CA ILE A 104 -3.46 7.62 12.50
C ILE A 104 -4.99 7.69 12.42
N GLU A 105 -5.55 8.52 11.54
CA GLU A 105 -6.98 8.67 11.32
C GLU A 105 -7.64 7.36 10.83
N LEU A 106 -6.88 6.42 10.27
CA LEU A 106 -7.35 5.09 9.90
C LEU A 106 -7.83 4.26 11.11
N LEU A 107 -7.43 4.63 12.32
CA LEU A 107 -7.98 4.07 13.57
C LEU A 107 -9.44 4.48 13.83
N LYS A 108 -9.94 5.54 13.18
CA LYS A 108 -11.35 5.96 13.30
C LYS A 108 -12.30 5.14 12.43
N ASN A 109 -11.80 4.55 11.33
CA ASN A 109 -12.60 3.72 10.45
C ASN A 109 -12.75 2.30 11.03
N PRO A 110 -13.96 1.76 11.21
CA PRO A 110 -14.19 0.46 11.85
C PRO A 110 -13.52 -0.72 11.12
N ILE A 111 -13.40 -0.64 9.79
CA ILE A 111 -12.79 -1.72 8.98
C ILE A 111 -11.26 -1.72 9.13
N THR A 112 -10.62 -0.55 9.05
CA THR A 112 -9.16 -0.45 9.11
C THR A 112 -8.62 -0.47 10.54
N ARG A 113 -9.44 -0.06 11.52
CA ARG A 113 -9.07 0.00 12.94
C ARG A 113 -8.43 -1.27 13.43
N ILE A 114 -9.05 -2.43 13.17
CA ILE A 114 -8.58 -3.71 13.70
C ILE A 114 -7.15 -4.04 13.21
N PHE A 115 -6.83 -3.70 11.96
CA PHE A 115 -5.50 -3.92 11.40
C PHE A 115 -4.48 -2.92 11.96
N PHE A 116 -4.83 -1.63 12.10
CA PHE A 116 -3.95 -0.62 12.67
C PHE A 116 -3.75 -0.74 14.20
N GLN A 117 -4.66 -1.42 14.89
CA GLN A 117 -4.47 -1.80 16.30
C GLN A 117 -3.60 -3.06 16.47
N THR A 118 -3.44 -3.88 15.43
CA THR A 118 -2.79 -5.20 15.55
C THR A 118 -1.52 -5.33 14.73
N ILE A 119 -1.62 -5.27 13.40
CA ILE A 119 -0.53 -5.58 12.47
C ILE A 119 0.04 -4.37 11.74
N ASP A 120 -0.72 -3.32 11.53
CA ASP A 120 -0.28 -2.13 10.80
C ASP A 120 0.28 -1.04 11.74
N ILE A 121 0.96 -0.06 11.18
CA ILE A 121 1.68 0.99 11.91
C ILE A 121 0.97 2.33 11.70
N PRO A 122 0.22 2.84 12.71
CA PRO A 122 -0.36 4.17 12.62
C PRO A 122 0.71 5.24 12.87
N VAL A 123 0.68 6.32 12.07
CA VAL A 123 1.57 7.47 12.22
C VAL A 123 0.79 8.79 12.19
N LYS A 124 1.03 9.65 13.18
CA LYS A 124 0.58 11.03 13.20
C LYS A 124 1.71 11.89 12.62
N ARG A 125 1.50 12.42 11.40
CA ARG A 125 2.57 13.02 10.57
C ARG A 125 3.12 14.33 11.11
N ASP A 126 2.31 15.09 11.82
CA ASP A 126 2.62 16.35 12.48
C ASP A 126 3.24 16.17 13.89
N SER A 127 3.47 14.91 14.32
CA SER A 127 4.08 14.58 15.60
C SER A 127 5.42 13.85 15.43
N LYS A 128 6.52 14.50 15.77
CA LYS A 128 7.87 13.90 15.75
C LYS A 128 7.94 12.63 16.65
N ILE A 129 7.26 12.64 17.80
CA ILE A 129 7.19 11.50 18.72
C ILE A 129 6.47 10.32 18.06
N SER A 130 5.33 10.57 17.42
CA SER A 130 4.58 9.53 16.71
C SER A 130 5.36 8.96 15.54
N ALA A 131 6.01 9.83 14.76
CA ALA A 131 6.86 9.40 13.65
C ALA A 131 8.03 8.53 14.13
N PHE A 132 8.66 8.89 15.26
CA PHE A 132 9.76 8.09 15.85
C PHE A 132 9.28 6.71 16.36
N LYS A 133 8.10 6.66 17.02
CA LYS A 133 7.50 5.38 17.45
C LYS A 133 7.17 4.48 16.25
N ALA A 134 6.59 5.06 15.20
CA ALA A 134 6.29 4.35 13.97
C ALA A 134 7.57 3.82 13.28
N TYR A 135 8.62 4.63 13.25
CA TYR A 135 9.94 4.27 12.74
C TYR A 135 10.53 3.06 13.48
N LYS A 136 10.59 3.11 14.83
CA LYS A 136 11.08 1.98 15.64
C LYS A 136 10.29 0.70 15.37
N ARG A 137 8.95 0.80 15.35
CA ARG A 137 8.09 -0.36 15.08
C ARG A 137 8.31 -0.93 13.67
N ALA A 138 8.60 -0.09 12.68
CA ALA A 138 8.94 -0.53 11.33
C ALA A 138 10.24 -1.35 11.31
N LEU A 139 11.30 -0.86 11.99
CA LEU A 139 12.56 -1.60 12.11
C LEU A 139 12.37 -2.96 12.79
N GLU A 140 11.64 -3.00 13.91
CA GLU A 140 11.33 -4.27 14.60
C GLU A 140 10.58 -5.28 13.74
N LEU A 141 9.68 -4.81 12.85
CA LEU A 141 8.96 -5.66 11.92
C LEU A 141 9.87 -6.24 10.84
N LEU A 142 10.74 -5.41 10.27
CA LEU A 142 11.70 -5.85 9.27
C LEU A 142 12.72 -6.84 9.84
N GLN A 143 13.19 -6.63 11.07
CA GLN A 143 14.06 -7.57 11.79
C GLN A 143 13.38 -8.94 12.05
N LYS A 144 12.06 -8.98 12.11
CA LYS A 144 11.27 -10.22 12.21
C LYS A 144 10.87 -10.80 10.84
N GLU A 145 11.63 -10.49 9.81
CA GLU A 145 11.43 -10.97 8.43
C GLU A 145 10.03 -10.69 7.88
N LYS A 146 9.42 -9.54 8.26
CA LYS A 146 8.15 -9.07 7.72
C LYS A 146 8.39 -7.92 6.77
N SER A 147 7.67 -7.89 5.67
CA SER A 147 7.73 -6.77 4.73
C SER A 147 6.96 -5.55 5.26
N LEU A 148 7.29 -4.38 4.74
CA LEU A 148 6.66 -3.12 5.07
C LEU A 148 6.18 -2.42 3.79
N ALA A 149 4.92 -2.02 3.75
CA ALA A 149 4.36 -1.26 2.64
C ALA A 149 4.20 0.21 3.03
N ILE A 150 4.79 1.09 2.25
CA ILE A 150 4.77 2.54 2.46
C ILE A 150 4.45 3.24 1.15
N PHE A 151 3.64 4.28 1.23
CA PHE A 151 3.43 5.25 0.17
C PHE A 151 4.32 6.46 0.45
N PRO A 152 5.49 6.59 -0.22
CA PRO A 152 6.49 7.60 0.15
C PRO A 152 6.04 9.04 -0.13
N GLU A 153 5.06 9.27 -1.01
CA GLU A 153 4.41 10.57 -1.22
C GLU A 153 3.73 11.07 0.06
N GLY A 154 3.24 10.13 0.88
CA GLY A 154 2.67 10.42 2.19
C GLY A 154 1.21 10.86 2.17
N LYS A 155 0.59 11.10 1.03
CA LYS A 155 -0.84 11.42 0.85
C LYS A 155 -1.27 11.04 -0.57
N ILE A 156 -2.59 10.90 -0.78
CA ILE A 156 -3.19 11.04 -2.10
C ILE A 156 -3.33 12.54 -2.34
N ASP A 157 -2.95 13.02 -3.51
CA ASP A 157 -3.03 14.44 -3.84
C ASP A 157 -4.44 14.87 -4.24
N ASP A 158 -4.71 16.17 -4.10
CA ASP A 158 -6.00 16.77 -4.43
C ASP A 158 -6.13 17.09 -5.94
N ASP A 159 -5.01 17.06 -6.69
CA ASP A 159 -4.98 17.34 -8.12
C ASP A 159 -5.48 16.15 -8.97
N TYR A 160 -6.23 16.47 -10.02
CA TYR A 160 -6.74 15.50 -10.99
C TYR A 160 -6.51 15.99 -12.43
N PRO A 161 -5.90 15.17 -13.31
CA PRO A 161 -5.31 13.85 -13.07
C PRO A 161 -4.11 13.91 -12.11
N PRO A 162 -3.89 12.84 -11.31
CA PRO A 162 -2.80 12.85 -10.33
C PRO A 162 -1.44 12.75 -11.00
N MET A 163 -0.43 13.34 -10.35
CA MET A 163 0.97 13.20 -10.73
C MET A 163 1.75 12.48 -9.64
N LEU A 164 2.92 11.96 -10.00
CA LEU A 164 3.82 11.39 -9.01
C LEU A 164 4.51 12.53 -8.24
N HIS A 165 4.25 12.61 -6.93
CA HIS A 165 4.81 13.64 -6.05
C HIS A 165 6.19 13.28 -5.52
N PRO A 166 6.97 14.29 -5.05
CA PRO A 166 8.23 14.06 -4.38
C PRO A 166 8.07 13.11 -3.18
N PHE A 167 9.04 12.23 -3.01
CA PHE A 167 9.03 11.25 -1.94
C PHE A 167 9.54 11.85 -0.62
N LYS A 168 9.08 11.29 0.50
CA LYS A 168 9.59 11.59 1.84
C LYS A 168 10.64 10.57 2.20
N SER A 169 11.73 11.01 2.83
CA SER A 169 12.89 10.19 3.17
C SER A 169 12.64 9.02 4.12
N GLY A 170 11.48 8.99 4.81
CA GLY A 170 11.22 8.02 5.88
C GLY A 170 11.34 6.55 5.48
N ALA A 171 10.76 6.17 4.33
CA ALA A 171 10.81 4.80 3.80
C ALA A 171 12.26 4.36 3.50
N PHE A 172 13.04 5.25 2.91
CA PHE A 172 14.41 5.01 2.48
C PHE A 172 15.37 4.90 3.66
N ARG A 173 15.17 5.73 4.69
CA ARG A 173 15.91 5.62 5.96
C ARG A 173 15.65 4.30 6.67
N ILE A 174 14.39 3.86 6.76
CA ILE A 174 14.00 2.56 7.33
C ILE A 174 14.69 1.43 6.55
N ALA A 175 14.65 1.47 5.23
CA ALA A 175 15.28 0.47 4.38
C ALA A 175 16.80 0.42 4.59
N SER A 176 17.47 1.56 4.54
CA SER A 176 18.95 1.65 4.71
C SER A 176 19.41 1.20 6.09
N GLU A 177 18.73 1.63 7.17
CA GLU A 177 19.11 1.27 8.55
C GLU A 177 18.99 -0.24 8.80
N ASN A 178 17.99 -0.88 8.21
CA ASN A 178 17.78 -2.32 8.35
C ASN A 178 18.39 -3.15 7.21
N ARG A 179 19.10 -2.52 6.25
CA ARG A 179 19.66 -3.16 5.05
C ARG A 179 18.60 -3.98 4.27
N THR A 180 17.38 -3.48 4.24
CA THR A 180 16.26 -4.17 3.57
C THR A 180 16.06 -3.61 2.17
N THR A 181 15.99 -4.51 1.20
CA THR A 181 15.79 -4.16 -0.21
C THR A 181 14.46 -3.42 -0.41
N ILE A 182 14.48 -2.36 -1.22
CA ILE A 182 13.26 -1.66 -1.66
C ILE A 182 12.69 -2.37 -2.87
N LEU A 183 11.38 -2.58 -2.86
CA LEU A 183 10.61 -3.05 -4.00
C LEU A 183 9.72 -1.91 -4.51
N PRO A 184 10.12 -1.21 -5.61
CA PRO A 184 9.30 -0.15 -6.15
C PRO A 184 8.10 -0.72 -6.93
N VAL A 185 6.92 -0.15 -6.68
CA VAL A 185 5.66 -0.56 -7.32
C VAL A 185 4.99 0.66 -7.93
N VAL A 186 4.73 0.63 -9.24
CA VAL A 186 4.03 1.70 -9.95
C VAL A 186 2.60 1.24 -10.26
N ILE A 187 1.62 1.85 -9.59
CA ILE A 187 0.19 1.63 -9.81
C ILE A 187 -0.27 2.67 -10.81
N GLN A 188 -0.47 2.26 -12.06
CA GLN A 188 -0.47 3.17 -13.21
C GLN A 188 -1.80 3.91 -13.39
N ASP A 189 -2.94 3.26 -13.11
CA ASP A 189 -4.26 3.76 -13.51
C ASP A 189 -5.40 3.48 -12.51
N ALA A 190 -5.08 3.10 -11.27
CA ALA A 190 -6.10 2.91 -10.23
C ALA A 190 -6.98 4.16 -10.06
N TRP A 191 -6.40 5.37 -10.24
CA TRP A 191 -7.10 6.65 -10.21
C TRP A 191 -8.16 6.80 -11.31
N GLN A 192 -8.00 6.16 -12.47
CA GLN A 192 -9.01 6.17 -13.53
C GLN A 192 -10.24 5.32 -13.20
N ILE A 193 -10.07 4.34 -12.30
CA ILE A 193 -11.13 3.44 -11.83
C ILE A 193 -11.81 4.03 -10.61
N LEU A 194 -11.03 4.48 -9.63
CA LEU A 194 -11.46 5.14 -8.41
C LEU A 194 -10.37 6.11 -7.96
N TRP A 195 -10.57 7.42 -8.16
CA TRP A 195 -9.63 8.42 -7.69
C TRP A 195 -9.88 8.79 -6.24
N ASP A 196 -8.81 8.89 -5.45
CA ASP A 196 -8.81 9.12 -4.00
C ASP A 196 -9.76 8.15 -3.29
N ASP A 197 -10.78 8.64 -2.62
CA ASP A 197 -11.82 7.85 -1.95
C ASP A 197 -13.11 7.67 -2.80
N GLY A 198 -13.11 8.13 -4.03
CA GLY A 198 -14.20 8.03 -4.99
C GLY A 198 -15.33 9.04 -4.83
N LYS A 199 -15.32 9.88 -3.78
CA LYS A 199 -16.45 10.81 -3.51
C LYS A 199 -16.69 11.79 -4.66
N THR A 200 -15.60 12.26 -5.30
CA THR A 200 -15.69 13.26 -6.37
C THR A 200 -16.20 12.69 -7.68
N TYR A 201 -15.60 11.58 -8.15
CA TYR A 201 -15.89 11.03 -9.48
C TYR A 201 -16.58 9.67 -9.47
N GLY A 202 -16.76 9.05 -8.30
CA GLY A 202 -17.27 7.69 -8.17
C GLY A 202 -16.26 6.64 -8.56
N SER A 203 -16.73 5.46 -8.93
CA SER A 203 -15.87 4.37 -9.41
C SER A 203 -16.49 3.66 -10.62
N LYS A 204 -15.70 2.83 -11.28
CA LYS A 204 -16.13 2.01 -12.43
C LYS A 204 -15.44 0.64 -12.40
N PRO A 205 -16.00 -0.40 -13.02
CA PRO A 205 -15.28 -1.64 -13.25
C PRO A 205 -14.10 -1.39 -14.19
N GLY A 206 -13.09 -2.26 -14.15
CA GLY A 206 -11.93 -2.17 -15.02
C GLY A 206 -10.74 -2.97 -14.51
N ILE A 207 -9.61 -2.80 -15.18
CA ILE A 207 -8.35 -3.46 -14.85
C ILE A 207 -7.38 -2.40 -14.33
N ILE A 208 -6.80 -2.63 -13.16
CA ILE A 208 -5.70 -1.82 -12.61
C ILE A 208 -4.40 -2.40 -13.13
N HIS A 209 -3.62 -1.60 -13.85
CA HIS A 209 -2.31 -1.99 -14.34
C HIS A 209 -1.23 -1.58 -13.33
N VAL A 210 -0.37 -2.54 -13.04
CA VAL A 210 0.68 -2.38 -12.02
C VAL A 210 2.00 -2.85 -12.61
N LYS A 211 3.03 -2.04 -12.45
CA LYS A 211 4.41 -2.41 -12.80
C LYS A 211 5.25 -2.53 -11.55
N VAL A 212 5.78 -3.72 -11.31
CA VAL A 212 6.75 -3.99 -10.25
C VAL A 212 8.14 -3.88 -10.85
N LEU A 213 8.91 -2.89 -10.40
CA LEU A 213 10.25 -2.65 -10.89
C LEU A 213 11.25 -3.61 -10.23
N ALA A 214 12.45 -3.70 -10.80
CA ALA A 214 13.54 -4.49 -10.21
C ALA A 214 13.83 -4.02 -8.77
N PRO A 215 14.04 -4.95 -7.81
CA PRO A 215 14.40 -4.61 -6.44
C PRO A 215 15.67 -3.77 -6.40
N ILE A 216 15.74 -2.81 -5.46
CA ILE A 216 16.87 -1.89 -5.27
C ILE A 216 17.46 -2.16 -3.89
N SER A 217 18.75 -2.55 -3.87
CA SER A 217 19.49 -2.73 -2.61
C SER A 217 19.57 -1.41 -1.84
N SER A 218 19.44 -1.49 -0.53
CA SER A 218 19.56 -0.35 0.37
C SER A 218 20.90 -0.33 1.11
N ASP A 219 21.88 -1.16 0.70
CA ASP A 219 23.16 -1.28 1.39
C ASP A 219 23.88 0.07 1.54
N ALA A 220 24.47 0.26 2.71
CA ALA A 220 25.12 1.53 3.10
C ALA A 220 26.43 1.81 2.34
N GLU A 221 26.97 0.85 1.59
CA GLU A 221 28.18 0.98 0.76
C GLU A 221 27.94 1.63 -0.60
N ARG A 222 26.86 2.43 -0.72
CA ARG A 222 26.65 3.22 -1.93
C ARG A 222 27.78 4.23 -2.07
N ASP A 223 28.38 4.23 -3.24
CA ASP A 223 29.38 5.22 -3.60
C ASP A 223 28.81 6.63 -3.37
N LYS A 224 29.59 7.51 -2.73
CA LYS A 224 29.19 8.91 -2.46
C LYS A 224 28.83 9.70 -3.72
N ALA A 225 29.28 9.23 -4.89
CA ALA A 225 28.95 9.79 -6.21
C ALA A 225 27.57 9.33 -6.74
N SER A 226 26.96 8.28 -6.16
CA SER A 226 25.65 7.76 -6.59
C SER A 226 24.50 8.61 -6.04
N PRO A 227 23.38 8.72 -6.79
CA PRO A 227 22.16 9.36 -6.28
C PRO A 227 21.72 8.76 -4.95
N SER A 228 21.07 9.56 -4.10
CA SER A 228 20.47 9.00 -2.87
C SER A 228 19.47 7.90 -3.22
N LEU A 229 19.27 6.93 -2.32
CA LEU A 229 18.32 5.84 -2.51
C LEU A 229 16.92 6.35 -2.86
N GLU A 230 16.49 7.46 -2.23
CA GLU A 230 15.24 8.15 -2.51
C GLU A 230 15.19 8.66 -3.96
N ALA A 231 16.23 9.36 -4.41
CA ALA A 231 16.30 9.90 -5.76
C ALA A 231 16.30 8.80 -6.83
N GLU A 232 17.04 7.73 -6.62
CA GLU A 232 17.06 6.59 -7.55
C GLU A 232 15.68 5.95 -7.69
N VAL A 233 15.04 5.62 -6.56
CA VAL A 233 13.70 5.01 -6.56
C VAL A 233 12.69 5.95 -7.21
N TYR A 234 12.72 7.24 -6.86
CA TYR A 234 11.84 8.24 -7.45
C TYR A 234 11.99 8.33 -8.97
N HIS A 235 13.24 8.43 -9.46
CA HIS A 235 13.49 8.53 -10.90
C HIS A 235 13.03 7.30 -11.69
N LYS A 236 13.27 6.09 -11.16
CA LYS A 236 12.81 4.85 -11.79
C LYS A 236 11.28 4.79 -11.82
N MET A 237 10.62 5.10 -10.70
CA MET A 237 9.15 5.10 -10.63
C MET A 237 8.55 6.19 -11.53
N LYS A 238 9.12 7.40 -11.57
CA LYS A 238 8.67 8.49 -12.43
C LYS A 238 8.78 8.14 -13.92
N LYS A 239 9.87 7.50 -14.31
CA LYS A 239 10.04 7.01 -15.69
C LYS A 239 8.94 6.02 -16.07
N ALA A 240 8.67 5.04 -15.22
CA ALA A 240 7.61 4.05 -15.46
C ALA A 240 6.21 4.67 -15.44
N TRP A 241 5.94 5.62 -14.54
CA TRP A 241 4.71 6.39 -14.48
C TRP A 241 4.45 7.19 -15.76
N ASN A 242 5.45 7.96 -16.21
CA ASN A 242 5.32 8.83 -17.39
C ASN A 242 5.18 8.06 -18.72
N ILE A 243 5.68 6.82 -18.82
CA ILE A 243 5.50 5.98 -20.00
C ILE A 243 4.03 5.62 -20.17
N TYR A 244 3.34 5.35 -19.08
CA TYR A 244 1.93 4.91 -19.09
C TYR A 244 0.95 6.09 -19.13
N ASN A 245 1.23 7.18 -18.43
CA ASN A 245 0.33 8.33 -18.25
C ASN A 245 0.72 9.53 -19.15
N LYS A 246 1.16 9.25 -20.37
CA LYS A 246 1.41 10.26 -21.42
C LYS A 246 0.13 10.80 -22.01
#